data_bd5a0f8ee7aa7129eb726bec567ab04b
#
_entry.id   bd5a0f8ee7aa7129eb726bec567ab04b
#
_cell.length_a   1.000
_cell.length_b   1.000
_cell.length_c   1.000
_cell.angle_alpha   90.00
_cell.angle_beta   90.00
_cell.angle_gamma   90.00
#
_symmetry.space_group_name_H-M   'P 1'
#
loop_
_entity.id
_entity.type
_entity.pdbx_description
1 polymer ?
#
loop_
_entity_poly.entity_id
_entity_poly.type
_entity_poly.pdbx_seq_one_letter_code
_entity_poly.pdbx_strand_id
1 'polypeptide(L)'
;MSNLYDRLLKKEAKLAVIGLGYVGLPIALAFARKIKVVGFDINQKRVDMMRRGEDPSNELEEKDFDGCDIHFSADLSDLKDVEFFIVAVPTPIDSQNIPDLTPLLGATRTVGQVLKKNDFVVFESTVYPGCTEEDCVPLLERLSDLKFVEDFKVGYSPERINPGDKEHTLESIIKVSSGCDPESAEIIAKVYELVVKAGVHRAASIKVAEAAKIIENTQRDVNIALINELSIIFNRMGINTYDVLDAAGTKWNFLKFSPGLVGGHCIGVDPYYLVYKAKELGYHAQIIDAGRFVNDSMGGYVAKQTVKKVIASGTNPADARILVMGATFKENVTDIRNSKVADVVNELKSFSCTVDVTDPHADAAEVEHEYGYKLAPEMKGPYDAIIVAVNHAEYANKDEAWFKSMLKPKGVLVDLKGVFRKRIKNITYWSL
;
A
#
# COMPACT_ATOMS: atom_id res chain seq x y z
N MET A 1 -14.05 -0.95 40.11
CA MET A 1 -13.91 -2.04 39.08
C MET A 1 -12.60 -1.83 38.37
N SER A 2 -11.81 -2.89 38.07
CA SER A 2 -10.61 -2.76 37.25
C SER A 2 -11.02 -2.29 35.86
N ASN A 3 -10.26 -1.36 35.25
CA ASN A 3 -10.56 -0.89 33.90
C ASN A 3 -10.29 -2.01 32.89
N LEU A 4 -10.74 -1.86 31.66
CA LEU A 4 -10.58 -2.90 30.61
C LEU A 4 -9.12 -3.27 30.36
N TYR A 5 -8.20 -2.30 30.37
CA TYR A 5 -6.76 -2.54 30.23
C TYR A 5 -6.22 -3.53 31.27
N ASP A 6 -6.56 -3.33 32.57
CA ASP A 6 -6.12 -4.24 33.64
C ASP A 6 -6.69 -5.65 33.48
N ARG A 7 -7.93 -5.77 32.99
CA ARG A 7 -8.59 -7.06 32.73
C ARG A 7 -7.96 -7.81 31.55
N LEU A 8 -7.58 -7.08 30.49
CA LEU A 8 -6.82 -7.66 29.38
C LEU A 8 -5.48 -8.21 29.84
N LEU A 9 -4.71 -7.45 30.64
CA LEU A 9 -3.43 -7.90 31.20
C LEU A 9 -3.57 -9.14 32.09
N LYS A 10 -4.63 -9.23 32.88
CA LYS A 10 -4.92 -10.40 33.73
C LYS A 10 -5.52 -11.56 32.94
N LYS A 11 -5.71 -11.42 31.62
CA LYS A 11 -6.38 -12.39 30.76
C LYS A 11 -7.83 -12.72 31.18
N GLU A 12 -8.47 -11.79 31.89
CA GLU A 12 -9.90 -11.83 32.28
C GLU A 12 -10.83 -11.32 31.17
N ALA A 13 -10.29 -10.51 30.27
CA ALA A 13 -10.93 -10.03 29.04
C ALA A 13 -10.16 -10.51 27.80
N LYS A 14 -10.80 -10.47 26.63
CA LYS A 14 -10.22 -10.85 25.35
C LYS A 14 -10.18 -9.67 24.39
N LEU A 15 -9.14 -9.61 23.57
CA LEU A 15 -9.04 -8.73 22.39
C LEU A 15 -9.33 -9.55 21.14
N ALA A 16 -10.07 -8.99 20.19
CA ALA A 16 -10.18 -9.57 18.84
C ALA A 16 -9.60 -8.66 17.77
N VAL A 17 -8.97 -9.28 16.77
CA VAL A 17 -8.59 -8.60 15.52
C VAL A 17 -9.46 -9.16 14.40
N ILE A 18 -10.21 -8.28 13.74
CA ILE A 18 -11.15 -8.58 12.66
C ILE A 18 -10.48 -8.25 11.32
N GLY A 19 -10.25 -9.27 10.51
CA GLY A 19 -9.46 -9.18 9.29
C GLY A 19 -7.99 -9.49 9.54
N LEU A 20 -7.55 -10.68 9.08
CA LEU A 20 -6.21 -11.19 9.32
C LEU A 20 -5.37 -11.14 8.03
N GLY A 21 -5.37 -9.97 7.38
CA GLY A 21 -4.48 -9.66 6.28
C GLY A 21 -3.06 -9.30 6.76
N TYR A 22 -2.27 -8.70 5.84
CA TYR A 22 -0.89 -8.25 6.10
C TYR A 22 -0.77 -7.19 7.22
N VAL A 23 -1.87 -6.56 7.63
CA VAL A 23 -1.94 -5.65 8.78
C VAL A 23 -2.43 -6.38 10.02
N GLY A 24 -3.59 -7.03 9.94
CA GLY A 24 -4.26 -7.57 11.12
C GLY A 24 -3.56 -8.79 11.72
N LEU A 25 -2.96 -9.67 10.91
CA LEU A 25 -2.27 -10.86 11.45
C LEU A 25 -1.03 -10.48 12.28
N PRO A 26 -0.09 -9.63 11.82
CA PRO A 26 1.04 -9.19 12.64
C PRO A 26 0.61 -8.52 13.96
N ILE A 27 -0.43 -7.67 13.92
CA ILE A 27 -0.99 -7.01 15.11
C ILE A 27 -1.58 -8.04 16.08
N ALA A 28 -2.36 -9.00 15.57
CA ALA A 28 -2.96 -10.06 16.38
C ALA A 28 -1.89 -10.89 17.11
N LEU A 29 -0.84 -11.29 16.41
CA LEU A 29 0.27 -12.05 17.00
C LEU A 29 1.07 -11.23 18.02
N ALA A 30 1.30 -9.93 17.74
CA ALA A 30 1.97 -9.04 18.69
C ALA A 30 1.20 -8.94 20.02
N PHE A 31 -0.12 -8.75 19.96
CA PHE A 31 -0.97 -8.74 21.16
C PHE A 31 -1.03 -10.13 21.83
N ALA A 32 -1.11 -11.20 21.04
CA ALA A 32 -1.23 -12.57 21.55
C ALA A 32 -0.02 -13.03 22.37
N ARG A 33 1.14 -12.41 22.19
CA ARG A 33 2.32 -12.62 23.06
C ARG A 33 2.15 -12.02 24.46
N LYS A 34 1.15 -11.19 24.69
CA LYS A 34 0.90 -10.47 25.94
C LYS A 34 -0.42 -10.80 26.60
N ILE A 35 -1.50 -10.88 25.82
CA ILE A 35 -2.89 -11.03 26.26
C ILE A 35 -3.60 -12.13 25.46
N LYS A 36 -4.84 -12.47 25.84
CA LYS A 36 -5.67 -13.40 25.07
C LYS A 36 -6.26 -12.72 23.84
N VAL A 37 -6.05 -13.32 22.66
CA VAL A 37 -6.53 -12.78 21.39
C VAL A 37 -7.44 -13.76 20.66
N VAL A 38 -8.46 -13.24 19.99
CA VAL A 38 -9.23 -13.95 18.97
C VAL A 38 -8.86 -13.33 17.63
N GLY A 39 -8.24 -14.10 16.75
CA GLY A 39 -8.01 -13.70 15.37
C GLY A 39 -9.20 -14.13 14.51
N PHE A 40 -9.95 -13.17 13.96
CA PHE A 40 -11.14 -13.46 13.17
C PHE A 40 -10.97 -13.09 11.70
N ASP A 41 -11.25 -14.05 10.81
CA ASP A 41 -11.30 -13.80 9.37
C ASP A 41 -12.49 -14.56 8.77
N ILE A 42 -13.20 -13.93 7.83
CA ILE A 42 -14.35 -14.56 7.14
C ILE A 42 -13.94 -15.72 6.22
N ASN A 43 -12.67 -15.78 5.84
CA ASN A 43 -12.15 -16.80 4.94
C ASN A 43 -11.63 -18.01 5.74
N GLN A 44 -12.45 -19.07 5.79
CA GLN A 44 -12.13 -20.29 6.52
C GLN A 44 -10.80 -20.92 6.10
N LYS A 45 -10.45 -20.88 4.80
CA LYS A 45 -9.18 -21.46 4.31
C LYS A 45 -7.97 -20.70 4.91
N ARG A 46 -8.05 -19.38 5.00
CA ARG A 46 -7.01 -18.57 5.64
C ARG A 46 -6.90 -18.89 7.14
N VAL A 47 -8.03 -19.00 7.82
CA VAL A 47 -8.10 -19.41 9.24
C VAL A 47 -7.42 -20.77 9.45
N ASP A 48 -7.70 -21.75 8.58
CA ASP A 48 -7.11 -23.08 8.68
C ASP A 48 -5.58 -23.09 8.43
N MET A 49 -5.08 -22.23 7.56
CA MET A 49 -3.63 -22.02 7.38
C MET A 49 -3.00 -21.42 8.65
N MET A 50 -3.56 -20.35 9.19
CA MET A 50 -3.05 -19.68 10.39
C MET A 50 -3.08 -20.58 11.62
N ARG A 51 -4.06 -21.49 11.74
CA ARG A 51 -4.09 -22.54 12.79
C ARG A 51 -2.92 -23.52 12.70
N ARG A 52 -2.32 -23.68 11.52
CA ARG A 52 -1.11 -24.49 11.29
C ARG A 52 0.18 -23.70 11.39
N GLY A 53 0.13 -22.41 11.75
CA GLY A 53 1.29 -21.53 11.78
C GLY A 53 1.74 -21.05 10.39
N GLU A 54 0.85 -21.10 9.39
CA GLU A 54 1.12 -20.66 8.02
C GLU A 54 0.50 -19.28 7.78
N ASP A 55 1.31 -18.31 7.35
CA ASP A 55 0.78 -16.99 6.94
C ASP A 55 0.28 -17.02 5.50
N PRO A 56 -1.04 -16.80 5.26
CA PRO A 56 -1.60 -16.73 3.91
C PRO A 56 -1.07 -15.58 3.04
N SER A 57 -0.36 -14.63 3.64
CA SER A 57 0.23 -13.47 2.96
C SER A 57 1.74 -13.63 2.70
N ASN A 58 2.35 -14.72 3.18
CA ASN A 58 3.78 -15.04 3.07
C ASN A 58 4.74 -13.94 3.58
N GLU A 59 4.30 -13.14 4.54
CA GLU A 59 5.13 -12.09 5.17
C GLU A 59 5.76 -12.52 6.49
N LEU A 60 5.14 -13.50 7.17
CA LEU A 60 5.56 -14.03 8.48
C LEU A 60 6.06 -15.47 8.35
N GLU A 61 7.00 -15.83 9.22
CA GLU A 61 7.53 -17.18 9.32
C GLU A 61 6.78 -17.97 10.42
N GLU A 62 6.81 -19.31 10.37
CA GLU A 62 6.17 -20.19 11.36
C GLU A 62 6.55 -19.82 12.80
N LYS A 63 7.81 -19.45 13.02
CA LYS A 63 8.30 -19.01 14.35
C LYS A 63 7.59 -17.77 14.91
N ASP A 64 6.97 -16.94 14.05
CA ASP A 64 6.27 -15.74 14.49
C ASP A 64 4.96 -16.06 15.22
N PHE A 65 4.43 -17.27 15.06
CA PHE A 65 3.27 -17.79 15.78
C PHE A 65 3.62 -18.37 17.16
N ASP A 66 4.90 -18.62 17.44
CA ASP A 66 5.33 -19.24 18.68
C ASP A 66 5.02 -18.35 19.90
N GLY A 67 4.52 -18.98 20.96
CA GLY A 67 4.20 -18.32 22.23
C GLY A 67 3.00 -17.38 22.20
N CYS A 68 2.20 -17.41 21.15
CA CYS A 68 1.01 -16.58 20.98
C CYS A 68 -0.23 -17.25 21.62
N ASP A 69 -0.91 -16.53 22.53
CA ASP A 69 -2.19 -16.94 23.13
C ASP A 69 -3.34 -16.46 22.24
N ILE A 70 -3.50 -17.10 21.06
CA ILE A 70 -4.43 -16.72 20.02
C ILE A 70 -5.33 -17.88 19.61
N HIS A 71 -6.61 -17.58 19.42
CA HIS A 71 -7.60 -18.48 18.83
C HIS A 71 -8.02 -17.92 17.46
N PHE A 72 -7.71 -18.63 16.38
CA PHE A 72 -8.12 -18.25 15.03
C PHE A 72 -9.50 -18.82 14.72
N SER A 73 -10.44 -17.99 14.26
CA SER A 73 -11.82 -18.37 13.99
C SER A 73 -12.43 -17.63 12.80
N ALA A 74 -13.41 -18.28 12.18
CA ALA A 74 -14.37 -17.69 11.26
C ALA A 74 -15.81 -17.75 11.82
N ASP A 75 -15.99 -18.24 13.05
CA ASP A 75 -17.29 -18.34 13.71
C ASP A 75 -17.57 -17.10 14.57
N LEU A 76 -18.69 -16.43 14.28
CA LEU A 76 -19.16 -15.26 15.02
C LEU A 76 -19.34 -15.54 16.52
N SER A 77 -19.66 -16.77 16.89
CA SER A 77 -19.86 -17.15 18.29
C SER A 77 -18.63 -16.96 19.17
N ASP A 78 -17.41 -17.08 18.60
CA ASP A 78 -16.14 -16.92 19.30
C ASP A 78 -15.84 -15.44 19.67
N LEU A 79 -16.58 -14.51 19.09
CA LEU A 79 -16.47 -13.07 19.37
C LEU A 79 -17.34 -12.61 20.55
N LYS A 80 -18.30 -13.42 21.03
CA LYS A 80 -19.28 -13.02 22.05
C LYS A 80 -18.66 -12.56 23.38
N ASP A 81 -17.53 -13.15 23.77
CA ASP A 81 -16.83 -12.84 25.02
C ASP A 81 -15.69 -11.81 24.84
N VAL A 82 -15.55 -11.26 23.65
CA VAL A 82 -14.55 -10.23 23.35
C VAL A 82 -15.05 -8.87 23.87
N GLU A 83 -14.13 -8.05 24.37
CA GLU A 83 -14.43 -6.73 24.90
C GLU A 83 -13.64 -5.60 24.24
N PHE A 84 -12.59 -5.95 23.47
CA PHE A 84 -11.80 -4.99 22.70
C PHE A 84 -11.64 -5.50 21.27
N PHE A 85 -12.20 -4.79 20.32
CA PHE A 85 -12.16 -5.16 18.89
C PHE A 85 -11.22 -4.22 18.14
N ILE A 86 -10.35 -4.79 17.30
CA ILE A 86 -9.55 -4.07 16.32
C ILE A 86 -10.04 -4.49 14.94
N VAL A 87 -10.46 -3.54 14.12
CA VAL A 87 -10.93 -3.78 12.74
C VAL A 87 -9.83 -3.38 11.77
N ALA A 88 -9.23 -4.39 11.10
CA ALA A 88 -8.07 -4.23 10.22
C ALA A 88 -8.31 -4.89 8.84
N VAL A 89 -9.39 -4.49 8.17
CA VAL A 89 -9.78 -4.99 6.86
C VAL A 89 -9.32 -4.04 5.74
N PRO A 90 -9.16 -4.54 4.49
CA PRO A 90 -8.79 -3.67 3.37
C PRO A 90 -9.90 -2.67 3.04
N THR A 91 -9.48 -1.52 2.51
CA THR A 91 -10.33 -0.42 2.04
C THR A 91 -9.86 -0.02 0.64
N PRO A 92 -10.25 -0.75 -0.41
CA PRO A 92 -9.88 -0.47 -1.79
C PRO A 92 -10.65 0.72 -2.36
N ILE A 93 -10.33 1.07 -3.60
CA ILE A 93 -11.14 1.94 -4.46
C ILE A 93 -11.72 1.10 -5.61
N ASP A 94 -12.85 1.55 -6.13
CA ASP A 94 -13.46 0.95 -7.33
C ASP A 94 -12.79 1.44 -8.64
N SER A 95 -13.29 0.97 -9.78
CA SER A 95 -12.79 1.34 -11.11
C SER A 95 -12.95 2.83 -11.45
N GLN A 96 -13.69 3.59 -10.63
CA GLN A 96 -13.91 5.02 -10.77
C GLN A 96 -13.15 5.83 -9.72
N ASN A 97 -12.22 5.17 -9.01
CA ASN A 97 -11.43 5.74 -7.91
C ASN A 97 -12.28 6.23 -6.73
N ILE A 98 -13.44 5.60 -6.49
CA ILE A 98 -14.29 5.90 -5.34
C ILE A 98 -13.98 4.91 -4.22
N PRO A 99 -13.89 5.34 -2.94
CA PRO A 99 -13.71 4.45 -1.81
C PRO A 99 -14.73 3.31 -1.76
N ASP A 100 -14.27 2.07 -1.72
CA ASP A 100 -15.12 0.90 -1.47
C ASP A 100 -15.05 0.50 0.00
N LEU A 101 -16.07 0.91 0.75
CA LEU A 101 -16.19 0.60 2.17
C LEU A 101 -16.85 -0.76 2.44
N THR A 102 -17.16 -1.56 1.42
CA THR A 102 -17.86 -2.85 1.57
C THR A 102 -17.17 -3.78 2.57
N PRO A 103 -15.84 -3.99 2.54
CA PRO A 103 -15.19 -4.83 3.54
C PRO A 103 -15.26 -4.23 4.96
N LEU A 104 -15.06 -2.92 5.09
CA LEU A 104 -15.12 -2.21 6.37
C LEU A 104 -16.52 -2.29 7.00
N LEU A 105 -17.55 -1.99 6.24
CA LEU A 105 -18.94 -2.10 6.71
C LEU A 105 -19.33 -3.55 6.98
N GLY A 106 -18.78 -4.52 6.25
CA GLY A 106 -18.90 -5.95 6.53
C GLY A 106 -18.33 -6.32 7.90
N ALA A 107 -17.09 -5.91 8.18
CA ALA A 107 -16.45 -6.12 9.48
C ALA A 107 -17.19 -5.39 10.62
N THR A 108 -17.65 -4.17 10.36
CA THR A 108 -18.47 -3.40 11.31
C THR A 108 -19.78 -4.13 11.64
N ARG A 109 -20.44 -4.76 10.65
CA ARG A 109 -21.63 -5.61 10.88
C ARG A 109 -21.30 -6.82 11.76
N THR A 110 -20.17 -7.47 11.50
CA THR A 110 -19.70 -8.61 12.31
C THR A 110 -19.56 -8.22 13.77
N VAL A 111 -18.89 -7.10 14.05
CA VAL A 111 -18.71 -6.57 15.41
C VAL A 111 -20.05 -6.17 16.01
N GLY A 112 -20.89 -5.41 15.29
CA GLY A 112 -22.19 -4.92 15.79
C GLY A 112 -23.16 -6.02 16.25
N GLN A 113 -23.06 -7.25 15.68
CA GLN A 113 -23.90 -8.38 16.09
C GLN A 113 -23.51 -8.99 17.46
N VAL A 114 -22.32 -8.72 17.95
CA VAL A 114 -21.78 -9.27 19.19
C VAL A 114 -21.44 -8.20 20.24
N LEU A 115 -21.54 -6.93 19.88
CA LEU A 115 -21.16 -5.79 20.69
C LEU A 115 -22.00 -5.72 21.98
N LYS A 116 -21.33 -5.48 23.10
CA LYS A 116 -21.93 -5.39 24.44
C LYS A 116 -21.60 -4.05 25.10
N LYS A 117 -22.30 -3.76 26.20
CA LYS A 117 -21.98 -2.58 27.03
C LYS A 117 -20.54 -2.64 27.54
N ASN A 118 -19.87 -1.48 27.47
CA ASN A 118 -18.48 -1.24 27.87
C ASN A 118 -17.43 -1.87 26.94
N ASP A 119 -17.83 -2.40 25.77
CA ASP A 119 -16.89 -2.85 24.75
C ASP A 119 -16.23 -1.67 24.03
N PHE A 120 -15.04 -1.93 23.48
CA PHE A 120 -14.27 -0.99 22.68
C PHE A 120 -14.13 -1.49 21.26
N VAL A 121 -14.31 -0.61 20.28
CA VAL A 121 -14.08 -0.90 18.86
C VAL A 121 -13.08 0.11 18.30
N VAL A 122 -11.94 -0.37 17.85
CA VAL A 122 -10.89 0.47 17.26
C VAL A 122 -10.72 0.11 15.78
N PHE A 123 -10.86 1.10 14.91
CA PHE A 123 -10.65 0.92 13.47
C PHE A 123 -9.21 1.25 13.12
N GLU A 124 -8.57 0.36 12.34
CA GLU A 124 -7.22 0.57 11.79
C GLU A 124 -7.22 0.70 10.26
N SER A 125 -8.31 0.26 9.61
CA SER A 125 -8.47 0.38 8.17
C SER A 125 -8.34 1.84 7.71
N THR A 126 -7.66 2.08 6.60
CA THR A 126 -7.50 3.42 6.03
C THR A 126 -8.84 3.95 5.54
N VAL A 127 -9.24 5.13 6.02
CA VAL A 127 -10.51 5.78 5.68
C VAL A 127 -10.36 7.28 5.55
N TYR A 128 -11.33 7.95 4.94
CA TYR A 128 -11.39 9.42 4.96
C TYR A 128 -11.79 9.96 6.35
N PRO A 129 -11.39 11.20 6.70
CA PRO A 129 -11.76 11.81 7.97
C PRO A 129 -13.27 11.88 8.17
N GLY A 130 -13.75 11.30 9.27
CA GLY A 130 -15.15 11.20 9.64
C GLY A 130 -15.81 9.84 9.37
N CYS A 131 -15.22 8.98 8.56
CA CYS A 131 -15.80 7.70 8.17
C CYS A 131 -16.13 6.81 9.39
N THR A 132 -15.26 6.73 10.38
CA THR A 132 -15.54 5.94 11.59
C THR A 132 -16.81 6.40 12.29
N GLU A 133 -16.96 7.71 12.49
CA GLU A 133 -18.11 8.27 13.23
C GLU A 133 -19.38 8.39 12.36
N GLU A 134 -19.23 8.63 11.05
CA GLU A 134 -20.35 8.91 10.14
C GLU A 134 -20.90 7.62 9.47
N ASP A 135 -20.07 6.61 9.21
CA ASP A 135 -20.47 5.38 8.53
C ASP A 135 -20.48 4.15 9.44
N CYS A 136 -19.43 3.97 10.29
CA CYS A 136 -19.30 2.77 11.09
C CYS A 136 -20.14 2.84 12.38
N VAL A 137 -20.09 3.94 13.12
CA VAL A 137 -20.81 4.09 14.38
C VAL A 137 -22.32 3.91 14.23
N PRO A 138 -23.03 4.55 13.26
CA PRO A 138 -24.47 4.34 13.11
C PRO A 138 -24.84 2.87 12.79
N LEU A 139 -23.94 2.15 12.16
CA LEU A 139 -24.13 0.72 11.88
C LEU A 139 -23.96 -0.13 13.14
N LEU A 140 -22.98 0.19 13.99
CA LEU A 140 -22.81 -0.46 15.31
C LEU A 140 -24.01 -0.23 16.20
N GLU A 141 -24.50 1.02 16.35
CA GLU A 141 -25.68 1.35 17.14
C GLU A 141 -26.93 0.60 16.68
N ARG A 142 -27.17 0.58 15.35
CA ARG A 142 -28.35 -0.09 14.78
C ARG A 142 -28.36 -1.60 15.01
N LEU A 143 -27.19 -2.25 15.01
CA LEU A 143 -27.11 -3.72 15.13
C LEU A 143 -27.05 -4.20 16.56
N SER A 144 -26.49 -3.42 17.46
CA SER A 144 -26.33 -3.77 18.87
C SER A 144 -27.45 -3.25 19.76
N ASP A 145 -28.24 -2.28 19.28
CA ASP A 145 -29.21 -1.51 20.08
C ASP A 145 -28.55 -0.76 21.26
N LEU A 146 -27.28 -0.44 21.13
CA LEU A 146 -26.46 0.29 22.11
C LEU A 146 -26.20 1.71 21.62
N LYS A 147 -25.90 2.62 22.55
CA LYS A 147 -25.60 4.02 22.26
C LYS A 147 -24.11 4.29 22.30
N PHE A 148 -23.61 4.92 21.25
CA PHE A 148 -22.25 5.39 21.14
C PHE A 148 -21.88 6.33 22.30
N VAL A 149 -20.67 6.23 22.80
CA VAL A 149 -20.10 6.92 23.97
C VAL A 149 -20.74 6.47 25.29
N GLU A 150 -22.05 6.31 25.37
CA GLU A 150 -22.73 5.91 26.61
C GLU A 150 -22.53 4.43 26.94
N ASP A 151 -22.80 3.55 25.97
CA ASP A 151 -22.80 2.09 26.18
C ASP A 151 -21.53 1.41 25.65
N PHE A 152 -20.92 1.93 24.56
CA PHE A 152 -19.67 1.41 23.98
C PHE A 152 -18.76 2.55 23.53
N LYS A 153 -17.46 2.24 23.38
CA LYS A 153 -16.44 3.21 22.98
C LYS A 153 -15.88 2.89 21.61
N VAL A 154 -15.57 3.94 20.86
CA VAL A 154 -14.92 3.80 19.55
C VAL A 154 -13.63 4.61 19.53
N GLY A 155 -12.64 4.09 18.80
CA GLY A 155 -11.40 4.79 18.49
C GLY A 155 -10.93 4.50 17.10
N TYR A 156 -9.86 5.18 16.73
CA TYR A 156 -9.16 4.98 15.48
C TYR A 156 -7.64 5.00 15.72
N SER A 157 -6.95 4.04 15.12
CA SER A 157 -5.50 3.93 15.22
C SER A 157 -4.94 3.46 13.89
N PRO A 158 -4.44 4.38 13.02
CA PRO A 158 -3.99 4.02 11.69
C PRO A 158 -2.80 3.06 11.70
N GLU A 159 -2.78 2.13 10.74
CA GLU A 159 -1.59 1.35 10.47
C GLU A 159 -0.58 2.19 9.66
N ARG A 160 0.69 2.12 10.06
CA ARG A 160 1.81 2.89 9.50
C ARG A 160 2.96 2.01 9.00
N ILE A 161 2.84 0.68 9.12
CA ILE A 161 3.84 -0.28 8.64
C ILE A 161 3.86 -0.28 7.10
N ASN A 162 5.06 -0.34 6.55
CA ASN A 162 5.28 -0.54 5.12
C ASN A 162 5.52 -2.04 4.86
N PRO A 163 4.71 -2.74 4.06
CA PRO A 163 4.98 -4.12 3.71
C PRO A 163 6.41 -4.31 3.18
N GLY A 164 7.10 -5.35 3.68
CA GLY A 164 8.49 -5.64 3.33
C GLY A 164 9.54 -4.78 4.03
N ASP A 165 9.17 -3.80 4.86
CA ASP A 165 10.11 -3.00 5.67
C ASP A 165 10.43 -3.74 6.98
N LYS A 166 11.66 -4.22 7.09
CA LYS A 166 12.14 -4.96 8.29
C LYS A 166 12.72 -4.04 9.37
N GLU A 167 12.93 -2.77 9.06
CA GLU A 167 13.49 -1.78 9.99
C GLU A 167 12.38 -1.04 10.75
N HIS A 168 11.31 -0.64 10.04
CA HIS A 168 10.19 0.10 10.60
C HIS A 168 9.02 -0.83 10.92
N THR A 169 9.16 -1.57 12.02
CA THR A 169 8.16 -2.55 12.49
C THR A 169 7.12 -1.90 13.40
N LEU A 170 6.05 -2.64 13.74
CA LEU A 170 5.03 -2.20 14.70
C LEU A 170 5.63 -1.70 16.02
N GLU A 171 6.69 -2.35 16.51
CA GLU A 171 7.34 -2.00 17.77
C GLU A 171 8.19 -0.73 17.69
N SER A 172 8.78 -0.43 16.51
CA SER A 172 9.81 0.61 16.34
C SER A 172 9.28 1.95 15.86
N ILE A 173 8.03 2.04 15.39
CA ILE A 173 7.43 3.29 14.93
C ILE A 173 6.38 3.81 15.93
N ILE A 174 6.32 5.14 16.10
CA ILE A 174 5.29 5.76 16.93
C ILE A 174 3.92 5.47 16.31
N LYS A 175 3.04 4.82 17.08
CA LYS A 175 1.64 4.60 16.67
C LYS A 175 0.80 5.83 17.00
N VAL A 176 -0.17 6.16 16.14
CA VAL A 176 -1.19 7.17 16.44
C VAL A 176 -2.42 6.46 16.99
N SER A 177 -3.05 6.98 18.03
CA SER A 177 -4.33 6.48 18.54
C SER A 177 -5.26 7.62 18.92
N SER A 178 -6.55 7.33 18.94
CA SER A 178 -7.59 8.26 19.36
C SER A 178 -8.75 7.50 20.00
N GLY A 179 -9.62 8.20 20.69
CA GLY A 179 -10.86 7.68 21.25
C GLY A 179 -11.98 8.71 21.13
N CYS A 180 -13.20 8.27 21.35
CA CYS A 180 -14.39 9.12 21.31
C CYS A 180 -14.52 10.08 22.51
N ASP A 181 -13.79 9.81 23.59
CA ASP A 181 -13.66 10.67 24.77
C ASP A 181 -12.27 10.50 25.40
N PRO A 182 -11.87 11.36 26.36
CA PRO A 182 -10.55 11.30 26.98
C PRO A 182 -10.25 9.97 27.68
N GLU A 183 -11.24 9.31 28.29
CA GLU A 183 -11.08 8.05 28.98
C GLU A 183 -10.79 6.92 27.99
N SER A 184 -11.59 6.82 26.93
CA SER A 184 -11.39 5.81 25.89
C SER A 184 -10.08 6.02 25.14
N ALA A 185 -9.70 7.27 24.85
CA ALA A 185 -8.43 7.58 24.21
C ALA A 185 -7.22 7.09 25.06
N GLU A 186 -7.28 7.26 26.39
CA GLU A 186 -6.21 6.80 27.27
C GLU A 186 -6.17 5.27 27.39
N ILE A 187 -7.33 4.60 27.48
CA ILE A 187 -7.39 3.11 27.52
C ILE A 187 -6.86 2.53 26.21
N ILE A 188 -7.31 3.04 25.08
CA ILE A 188 -6.85 2.60 23.75
C ILE A 188 -5.34 2.77 23.62
N ALA A 189 -4.81 3.96 23.98
CA ALA A 189 -3.37 4.21 23.92
C ALA A 189 -2.58 3.21 24.77
N LYS A 190 -3.00 2.94 26.02
CA LYS A 190 -2.37 1.95 26.90
C LYS A 190 -2.40 0.55 26.33
N VAL A 191 -3.49 0.16 25.67
CA VAL A 191 -3.57 -1.15 25.00
C VAL A 191 -2.50 -1.25 23.91
N TYR A 192 -2.34 -0.24 23.06
CA TYR A 192 -1.29 -0.24 22.04
C TYR A 192 0.13 -0.16 22.60
N GLU A 193 0.35 0.51 23.74
CA GLU A 193 1.64 0.55 24.44
C GLU A 193 2.13 -0.83 24.88
N LEU A 194 1.26 -1.85 24.95
CA LEU A 194 1.68 -3.24 25.20
C LEU A 194 2.58 -3.79 24.09
N VAL A 195 2.38 -3.34 22.86
CA VAL A 195 3.04 -3.90 21.67
C VAL A 195 3.90 -2.86 20.92
N VAL A 196 3.74 -1.57 21.20
CA VAL A 196 4.48 -0.47 20.55
C VAL A 196 5.49 0.11 21.53
N LYS A 197 6.78 -0.20 21.32
CA LYS A 197 7.87 0.31 22.20
C LYS A 197 8.24 1.75 21.93
N ALA A 198 8.05 2.23 20.69
CA ALA A 198 8.36 3.60 20.30
C ALA A 198 7.40 4.65 20.90
N GLY A 199 6.31 4.19 21.52
CA GLY A 199 5.29 5.03 22.13
C GLY A 199 4.09 5.29 21.24
N VAL A 200 3.05 5.89 21.84
CA VAL A 200 1.75 6.15 21.20
C VAL A 200 1.45 7.66 21.27
N HIS A 201 1.25 8.27 20.10
CA HIS A 201 0.75 9.64 19.99
C HIS A 201 -0.77 9.65 20.12
N ARG A 202 -1.28 10.34 21.12
CA ARG A 202 -2.72 10.51 21.36
C ARG A 202 -3.24 11.66 20.52
N ALA A 203 -3.94 11.36 19.43
CA ALA A 203 -4.57 12.36 18.58
C ALA A 203 -5.77 13.02 19.31
N ALA A 204 -6.04 14.27 18.99
CA ALA A 204 -7.08 15.06 19.64
C ALA A 204 -8.51 14.55 19.37
N SER A 205 -8.74 13.80 18.30
CA SER A 205 -10.01 13.16 17.95
C SER A 205 -9.82 12.04 16.95
N ILE A 206 -10.88 11.24 16.73
CA ILE A 206 -10.94 10.21 15.71
C ILE A 206 -10.66 10.83 14.33
N LYS A 207 -11.36 11.90 13.95
CA LYS A 207 -11.17 12.61 12.67
C LYS A 207 -9.74 13.11 12.46
N VAL A 208 -9.07 13.55 13.51
CA VAL A 208 -7.66 13.98 13.43
C VAL A 208 -6.74 12.80 13.16
N ALA A 209 -6.96 11.64 13.78
CA ALA A 209 -6.16 10.45 13.55
C ALA A 209 -6.37 9.89 12.13
N GLU A 210 -7.62 9.87 11.63
CA GLU A 210 -7.95 9.52 10.25
C GLU A 210 -7.27 10.46 9.25
N ALA A 211 -7.37 11.78 9.50
CA ALA A 211 -6.72 12.80 8.65
C ALA A 211 -5.19 12.62 8.62
N ALA A 212 -4.56 12.35 9.78
CA ALA A 212 -3.12 12.15 9.86
C ALA A 212 -2.67 11.00 8.95
N LYS A 213 -3.39 9.87 8.93
CA LYS A 213 -3.09 8.74 8.05
C LYS A 213 -3.15 9.12 6.57
N ILE A 214 -4.22 9.77 6.17
CA ILE A 214 -4.44 10.12 4.76
C ILE A 214 -3.38 11.11 4.26
N ILE A 215 -3.02 12.12 5.06
CA ILE A 215 -2.05 13.13 4.60
C ILE A 215 -0.62 12.59 4.51
N GLU A 216 -0.23 11.56 5.26
CA GLU A 216 1.09 10.93 5.15
C GLU A 216 1.36 10.42 3.74
N ASN A 217 0.40 9.74 3.13
CA ASN A 217 0.49 9.21 1.78
C ASN A 217 0.16 10.27 0.72
N THR A 218 -0.83 11.12 0.94
CA THR A 218 -1.17 12.22 0.02
C THR A 218 -0.01 13.19 -0.16
N GLN A 219 0.69 13.55 0.92
CA GLN A 219 1.87 14.43 0.86
C GLN A 219 2.98 13.79 0.02
N ARG A 220 3.21 12.49 0.15
CA ARG A 220 4.19 11.75 -0.64
C ARG A 220 3.78 11.71 -2.12
N ASP A 221 2.52 11.40 -2.40
CA ASP A 221 1.96 11.35 -3.75
C ASP A 221 2.09 12.68 -4.48
N VAL A 222 1.70 13.79 -3.85
CA VAL A 222 1.80 15.14 -4.43
C VAL A 222 3.25 15.55 -4.70
N ASN A 223 4.19 15.21 -3.80
CA ASN A 223 5.60 15.49 -4.03
C ASN A 223 6.18 14.68 -5.20
N ILE A 224 5.78 13.41 -5.35
CA ILE A 224 6.19 12.59 -6.50
C ILE A 224 5.56 13.17 -7.78
N ALA A 225 4.30 13.59 -7.75
CA ALA A 225 3.63 14.21 -8.89
C ALA A 225 4.35 15.48 -9.37
N LEU A 226 4.78 16.33 -8.45
CA LEU A 226 5.61 17.51 -8.78
C LEU A 226 6.89 17.09 -9.53
N ILE A 227 7.60 16.07 -9.03
CA ILE A 227 8.85 15.63 -9.67
C ILE A 227 8.56 14.93 -11.02
N ASN A 228 7.46 14.21 -11.14
CA ASN A 228 7.00 13.62 -12.40
C ASN A 228 6.70 14.72 -13.44
N GLU A 229 5.97 15.76 -13.06
CA GLU A 229 5.72 16.91 -13.94
C GLU A 229 7.01 17.62 -14.36
N LEU A 230 7.93 17.85 -13.41
CA LEU A 230 9.25 18.42 -13.70
C LEU A 230 10.03 17.52 -14.67
N SER A 231 9.95 16.20 -14.55
CA SER A 231 10.61 15.29 -15.48
C SER A 231 10.07 15.44 -16.91
N ILE A 232 8.76 15.63 -17.06
CA ILE A 232 8.14 15.88 -18.37
C ILE A 232 8.63 17.21 -18.95
N ILE A 233 8.72 18.26 -18.13
CA ILE A 233 9.21 19.60 -18.54
C ILE A 233 10.67 19.52 -18.97
N PHE A 234 11.53 18.93 -18.14
CA PHE A 234 12.96 18.82 -18.40
C PHE A 234 13.27 17.96 -19.64
N ASN A 235 12.51 16.89 -19.83
CA ASN A 235 12.59 16.08 -21.05
C ASN A 235 12.30 16.91 -22.32
N ARG A 236 11.30 17.82 -22.29
CA ARG A 236 11.02 18.72 -23.41
C ARG A 236 12.12 19.77 -23.63
N MET A 237 12.87 20.11 -22.58
CA MET A 237 14.01 21.03 -22.62
C MET A 237 15.31 20.33 -23.02
N GLY A 238 15.33 18.99 -23.10
CA GLY A 238 16.56 18.21 -23.34
C GLY A 238 17.51 18.16 -22.13
N ILE A 239 16.98 18.36 -20.91
CA ILE A 239 17.73 18.33 -19.65
C ILE A 239 17.46 17.00 -18.94
N ASN A 240 18.50 16.40 -18.37
CA ASN A 240 18.33 15.20 -17.56
C ASN A 240 17.77 15.55 -16.17
N THR A 241 16.65 14.99 -15.79
CA THR A 241 15.96 15.26 -14.53
C THR A 241 16.82 14.91 -13.32
N TYR A 242 17.51 13.79 -13.35
CA TYR A 242 18.34 13.35 -12.21
C TYR A 242 19.56 14.25 -11.99
N ASP A 243 20.14 14.85 -13.04
CA ASP A 243 21.22 15.80 -12.90
C ASP A 243 20.73 17.10 -12.23
N VAL A 244 19.50 17.53 -12.54
CA VAL A 244 18.86 18.66 -11.86
C VAL A 244 18.59 18.32 -10.40
N LEU A 245 18.07 17.11 -10.11
CA LEU A 245 17.80 16.67 -8.75
C LEU A 245 19.09 16.51 -7.93
N ASP A 246 20.17 16.01 -8.52
CA ASP A 246 21.49 15.95 -7.87
C ASP A 246 21.97 17.36 -7.47
N ALA A 247 21.83 18.35 -8.37
CA ALA A 247 22.19 19.73 -8.10
C ALA A 247 21.29 20.38 -7.03
N ALA A 248 19.97 20.28 -7.18
CA ALA A 248 19.00 20.85 -6.23
C ALA A 248 19.13 20.19 -4.85
N GLY A 249 19.39 18.89 -4.81
CA GLY A 249 19.56 18.10 -3.58
C GLY A 249 20.79 18.46 -2.74
N THR A 250 21.67 19.33 -3.23
CA THR A 250 22.77 19.90 -2.43
C THR A 250 22.28 20.92 -1.42
N LYS A 251 21.09 21.50 -1.63
CA LYS A 251 20.50 22.43 -0.68
C LYS A 251 19.92 21.68 0.52
N TRP A 252 20.28 22.09 1.71
CA TRP A 252 19.98 21.40 2.98
C TRP A 252 18.48 21.15 3.24
N ASN A 253 17.59 22.02 2.75
CA ASN A 253 16.14 21.93 2.94
C ASN A 253 15.37 21.46 1.69
N PHE A 254 16.08 20.93 0.68
CA PHE A 254 15.43 20.34 -0.49
C PHE A 254 14.94 18.93 -0.16
N LEU A 255 13.64 18.69 -0.32
CA LEU A 255 13.05 17.37 -0.10
C LEU A 255 13.37 16.46 -1.28
N LYS A 256 14.06 15.36 -1.02
CA LYS A 256 14.53 14.43 -2.04
C LYS A 256 13.42 13.45 -2.45
N PHE A 257 12.71 13.79 -3.52
CA PHE A 257 11.83 12.88 -4.23
C PHE A 257 12.40 12.61 -5.62
N SER A 258 12.00 11.49 -6.23
CA SER A 258 12.41 11.10 -7.58
C SER A 258 11.17 10.84 -8.44
N PRO A 259 11.28 11.03 -9.78
CA PRO A 259 10.19 10.67 -10.67
C PRO A 259 10.03 9.15 -10.73
N GLY A 260 8.83 8.69 -11.06
CA GLY A 260 8.57 7.25 -11.20
C GLY A 260 7.09 6.92 -11.31
N LEU A 261 6.83 5.63 -11.41
CA LEU A 261 5.48 5.09 -11.39
C LEU A 261 4.99 5.00 -9.95
N VAL A 262 3.79 5.51 -9.67
CA VAL A 262 3.17 5.48 -8.34
C VAL A 262 2.09 4.42 -8.32
N GLY A 263 2.43 3.25 -7.84
CA GLY A 263 1.54 2.09 -7.68
C GLY A 263 1.37 1.67 -6.21
N GLY A 264 0.92 0.43 -6.04
CA GLY A 264 0.63 -0.15 -4.73
C GLY A 264 -0.72 0.29 -4.17
N HIS A 265 -1.04 -0.21 -2.99
CA HIS A 265 -2.35 -0.05 -2.38
C HIS A 265 -2.44 1.08 -1.34
N CYS A 266 -1.40 1.89 -1.19
CA CYS A 266 -1.39 3.02 -0.25
C CYS A 266 -1.26 4.36 -0.99
N ILE A 267 -0.07 4.68 -1.54
CA ILE A 267 0.22 6.01 -2.10
C ILE A 267 -0.70 6.33 -3.29
N GLY A 268 -1.00 5.32 -4.13
CA GLY A 268 -1.89 5.48 -5.29
C GLY A 268 -3.38 5.47 -4.95
N VAL A 269 -3.77 5.14 -3.72
CA VAL A 269 -5.17 4.93 -3.30
C VAL A 269 -5.63 5.97 -2.28
N ASP A 270 -4.86 6.17 -1.20
CA ASP A 270 -5.24 7.04 -0.08
C ASP A 270 -5.65 8.48 -0.49
N PRO A 271 -4.98 9.14 -1.48
CA PRO A 271 -5.39 10.47 -1.91
C PRO A 271 -6.82 10.54 -2.44
N TYR A 272 -7.32 9.47 -3.07
CA TYR A 272 -8.70 9.42 -3.57
C TYR A 272 -9.74 9.46 -2.45
N TYR A 273 -9.43 8.89 -1.28
CA TYR A 273 -10.27 9.00 -0.09
C TYR A 273 -10.47 10.47 0.32
N LEU A 274 -9.39 11.26 0.29
CA LEU A 274 -9.47 12.68 0.62
C LEU A 274 -10.18 13.51 -0.47
N VAL A 275 -9.95 13.18 -1.75
CA VAL A 275 -10.67 13.80 -2.89
C VAL A 275 -12.17 13.51 -2.80
N TYR A 276 -12.55 12.27 -2.47
CA TYR A 276 -13.94 11.88 -2.28
C TYR A 276 -14.60 12.72 -1.18
N LYS A 277 -13.99 12.78 0.02
CA LYS A 277 -14.51 13.56 1.15
C LYS A 277 -14.59 15.05 0.86
N ALA A 278 -13.61 15.60 0.15
CA ALA A 278 -13.62 16.99 -0.27
C ALA A 278 -14.84 17.30 -1.18
N LYS A 279 -15.15 16.39 -2.12
CA LYS A 279 -16.33 16.54 -3.01
C LYS A 279 -17.63 16.50 -2.21
N GLU A 280 -17.78 15.62 -1.23
CA GLU A 280 -18.94 15.60 -0.33
C GLU A 280 -19.12 16.92 0.40
N LEU A 281 -18.02 17.57 0.80
CA LEU A 281 -18.01 18.88 1.45
C LEU A 281 -18.17 20.07 0.47
N GLY A 282 -18.39 19.79 -0.82
CA GLY A 282 -18.52 20.81 -1.85
C GLY A 282 -17.21 21.48 -2.25
N TYR A 283 -16.05 20.89 -1.94
CA TYR A 283 -14.74 21.40 -2.29
C TYR A 283 -14.05 20.54 -3.35
N HIS A 284 -13.50 21.16 -4.40
CA HIS A 284 -12.65 20.47 -5.37
C HIS A 284 -11.20 20.51 -4.92
N ALA A 285 -10.64 19.35 -4.62
CA ALA A 285 -9.26 19.19 -4.12
C ALA A 285 -8.24 19.34 -5.26
N GLN A 286 -8.02 20.57 -5.74
CA GLN A 286 -7.29 20.90 -6.97
C GLN A 286 -5.89 20.32 -7.01
N ILE A 287 -5.09 20.48 -5.95
CA ILE A 287 -3.69 20.03 -5.91
C ILE A 287 -3.61 18.50 -5.87
N ILE A 288 -4.46 17.87 -5.07
CA ILE A 288 -4.45 16.42 -4.89
C ILE A 288 -4.92 15.72 -6.17
N ASP A 289 -6.01 16.22 -6.76
CA ASP A 289 -6.60 15.67 -7.98
C ASP A 289 -5.64 15.84 -9.18
N ALA A 290 -5.04 17.03 -9.34
CA ALA A 290 -4.00 17.27 -10.35
C ALA A 290 -2.77 16.38 -10.13
N GLY A 291 -2.32 16.18 -8.89
CA GLY A 291 -1.22 15.29 -8.57
C GLY A 291 -1.52 13.84 -8.96
N ARG A 292 -2.71 13.34 -8.64
CA ARG A 292 -3.16 12.00 -9.07
C ARG A 292 -3.19 11.87 -10.59
N PHE A 293 -3.74 12.86 -11.29
CA PHE A 293 -3.77 12.87 -12.76
C PHE A 293 -2.36 12.77 -13.36
N VAL A 294 -1.38 13.53 -12.84
CA VAL A 294 0.01 13.45 -13.29
C VAL A 294 0.57 12.05 -13.05
N ASN A 295 0.47 11.54 -11.82
CA ASN A 295 1.03 10.23 -11.45
C ASN A 295 0.39 9.09 -12.24
N ASP A 296 -0.93 9.10 -12.43
CA ASP A 296 -1.64 8.07 -13.20
C ASP A 296 -1.30 8.12 -14.70
N SER A 297 -0.93 9.29 -15.23
CA SER A 297 -0.55 9.44 -16.63
C SER A 297 0.87 8.95 -16.96
N MET A 298 1.71 8.69 -15.94
CA MET A 298 3.13 8.39 -16.15
C MET A 298 3.39 7.08 -16.90
N GLY A 299 2.56 6.05 -16.72
CA GLY A 299 2.67 4.80 -17.48
C GLY A 299 2.55 5.03 -18.97
N GLY A 300 1.51 5.74 -19.39
CA GLY A 300 1.31 6.14 -20.79
C GLY A 300 2.41 7.07 -21.31
N TYR A 301 2.92 7.98 -20.47
CA TYR A 301 4.02 8.86 -20.83
C TYR A 301 5.31 8.07 -21.15
N VAL A 302 5.68 7.13 -20.29
CA VAL A 302 6.86 6.26 -20.49
C VAL A 302 6.74 5.45 -21.77
N ALA A 303 5.60 4.81 -22.01
CA ALA A 303 5.35 4.05 -23.22
C ALA A 303 5.47 4.92 -24.47
N LYS A 304 4.85 6.12 -24.49
CA LYS A 304 4.95 7.07 -25.62
C LYS A 304 6.38 7.54 -25.87
N GLN A 305 7.18 7.82 -24.82
CA GLN A 305 8.58 8.18 -25.01
C GLN A 305 9.40 7.02 -25.56
N THR A 306 9.14 5.79 -25.12
CA THR A 306 9.79 4.58 -25.66
C THR A 306 9.49 4.42 -27.14
N VAL A 307 8.21 4.49 -27.53
CA VAL A 307 7.78 4.35 -28.93
C VAL A 307 8.40 5.43 -29.81
N LYS A 308 8.45 6.70 -29.36
CA LYS A 308 9.14 7.76 -30.11
C LYS A 308 10.61 7.46 -30.39
N LYS A 309 11.31 6.85 -29.42
CA LYS A 309 12.72 6.48 -29.61
C LYS A 309 12.90 5.25 -30.52
N VAL A 310 11.98 4.30 -30.44
CA VAL A 310 11.91 3.16 -31.38
C VAL A 310 11.70 3.65 -32.83
N ILE A 311 10.77 4.60 -33.03
CA ILE A 311 10.58 5.23 -34.35
C ILE A 311 11.85 5.97 -34.81
N ALA A 312 12.50 6.73 -33.91
CA ALA A 312 13.73 7.45 -34.23
C ALA A 312 14.91 6.51 -34.56
N SER A 313 14.90 5.27 -34.06
CA SER A 313 15.87 4.25 -34.46
C SER A 313 15.62 3.65 -35.85
N GLY A 314 14.46 3.96 -36.46
CA GLY A 314 14.05 3.48 -37.79
C GLY A 314 13.14 2.25 -37.74
N THR A 315 12.67 1.81 -36.58
CA THR A 315 11.78 0.65 -36.44
C THR A 315 10.31 1.09 -36.39
N ASN A 316 9.44 0.43 -37.16
CA ASN A 316 8.00 0.59 -37.03
C ASN A 316 7.54 -0.02 -35.71
N PRO A 317 6.74 0.69 -34.90
CA PRO A 317 6.21 0.15 -33.62
C PRO A 317 5.54 -1.22 -33.75
N ALA A 318 4.83 -1.49 -34.83
CA ALA A 318 4.19 -2.79 -35.08
C ALA A 318 5.18 -3.96 -35.25
N ASP A 319 6.42 -3.66 -35.64
CA ASP A 319 7.50 -4.65 -35.79
C ASP A 319 8.47 -4.64 -34.58
N ALA A 320 8.22 -3.75 -33.64
CA ALA A 320 9.09 -3.57 -32.48
C ALA A 320 8.82 -4.62 -31.40
N ARG A 321 9.92 -5.15 -30.88
CA ARG A 321 9.89 -6.04 -29.71
C ARG A 321 10.52 -5.34 -28.51
N ILE A 322 9.77 -5.23 -27.42
CA ILE A 322 10.17 -4.48 -26.25
C ILE A 322 10.19 -5.39 -25.03
N LEU A 323 11.27 -5.33 -24.27
CA LEU A 323 11.37 -5.99 -22.96
C LEU A 323 11.03 -5.00 -21.85
N VAL A 324 10.10 -5.35 -20.95
CA VAL A 324 9.83 -4.64 -19.71
C VAL A 324 10.37 -5.48 -18.55
N MET A 325 11.29 -4.90 -17.78
CA MET A 325 11.95 -5.53 -16.64
C MET A 325 11.35 -4.99 -15.35
N GLY A 326 10.68 -5.87 -14.60
CA GLY A 326 9.89 -5.56 -13.41
C GLY A 326 8.39 -5.48 -13.70
N ALA A 327 7.57 -6.14 -12.88
CA ALA A 327 6.11 -6.14 -12.92
C ALA A 327 5.49 -5.77 -11.57
N THR A 328 6.24 -5.91 -10.47
CA THR A 328 5.81 -5.51 -9.12
C THR A 328 5.69 -3.98 -8.99
N PHE A 329 4.99 -3.51 -7.96
CA PHE A 329 4.81 -2.05 -7.80
C PHE A 329 6.05 -1.33 -7.25
N LYS A 330 6.98 -2.05 -6.61
CA LYS A 330 8.29 -1.53 -6.13
C LYS A 330 9.35 -2.62 -6.09
N GLU A 331 10.59 -2.22 -5.81
CA GLU A 331 11.76 -3.10 -5.81
C GLU A 331 11.71 -4.15 -4.69
N ASN A 332 12.16 -5.37 -5.02
CA ASN A 332 12.45 -6.47 -4.10
C ASN A 332 11.24 -6.90 -3.24
N VAL A 333 10.04 -6.81 -3.80
CA VAL A 333 8.80 -7.32 -3.21
C VAL A 333 8.07 -8.22 -4.22
N THR A 334 7.21 -9.08 -3.72
CA THR A 334 6.36 -9.96 -4.55
C THR A 334 5.04 -9.30 -4.97
N ASP A 335 4.65 -8.20 -4.30
CA ASP A 335 3.34 -7.55 -4.47
C ASP A 335 3.20 -6.84 -5.82
N ILE A 336 2.21 -7.26 -6.58
CA ILE A 336 1.88 -6.72 -7.91
C ILE A 336 0.71 -5.73 -7.90
N ARG A 337 -0.02 -5.61 -6.79
CA ARG A 337 -1.27 -4.85 -6.73
C ARG A 337 -1.11 -3.40 -7.16
N ASN A 338 -1.99 -2.93 -8.05
CA ASN A 338 -1.97 -1.58 -8.63
C ASN A 338 -0.61 -1.19 -9.24
N SER A 339 0.14 -2.15 -9.79
CA SER A 339 1.41 -1.84 -10.45
C SER A 339 1.17 -1.04 -11.72
N LYS A 340 1.70 0.18 -11.75
CA LYS A 340 1.63 1.06 -12.94
C LYS A 340 2.50 0.59 -14.11
N VAL A 341 3.26 -0.48 -13.94
CA VAL A 341 3.94 -1.18 -15.05
C VAL A 341 2.92 -1.78 -16.01
N ALA A 342 1.76 -2.24 -15.50
CA ALA A 342 0.68 -2.72 -16.36
C ALA A 342 0.19 -1.64 -17.32
N ASP A 343 0.11 -0.37 -16.89
CA ASP A 343 -0.26 0.75 -17.75
C ASP A 343 0.78 0.97 -18.87
N VAL A 344 2.07 0.84 -18.55
CA VAL A 344 3.16 0.89 -19.56
C VAL A 344 2.98 -0.21 -20.59
N VAL A 345 2.76 -1.45 -20.14
CA VAL A 345 2.60 -2.63 -21.02
C VAL A 345 1.38 -2.47 -21.92
N ASN A 346 0.25 -2.06 -21.36
CA ASN A 346 -1.00 -1.88 -22.11
C ASN A 346 -0.87 -0.77 -23.15
N GLU A 347 -0.25 0.35 -22.78
CA GLU A 347 -0.04 1.46 -23.71
C GLU A 347 0.93 1.07 -24.85
N LEU A 348 2.02 0.30 -24.57
CA LEU A 348 2.89 -0.23 -25.60
C LEU A 348 2.15 -1.17 -26.57
N LYS A 349 1.31 -2.05 -26.04
CA LYS A 349 0.47 -2.95 -26.85
C LYS A 349 -0.55 -2.15 -27.71
N SER A 350 -1.05 -1.01 -27.23
CA SER A 350 -1.93 -0.15 -28.01
C SER A 350 -1.26 0.42 -29.26
N PHE A 351 0.08 0.56 -29.23
CA PHE A 351 0.91 0.89 -30.39
C PHE A 351 1.29 -0.33 -31.24
N SER A 352 0.69 -1.49 -31.00
CA SER A 352 0.95 -2.76 -31.67
C SER A 352 2.36 -3.33 -31.43
N CYS A 353 3.09 -2.87 -30.42
CA CYS A 353 4.37 -3.43 -30.06
C CYS A 353 4.21 -4.85 -29.48
N THR A 354 5.16 -5.75 -29.79
CA THR A 354 5.30 -7.01 -29.06
C THR A 354 6.03 -6.75 -27.75
N VAL A 355 5.41 -7.10 -26.61
CA VAL A 355 5.96 -6.80 -25.30
C VAL A 355 6.19 -8.08 -24.52
N ASP A 356 7.45 -8.33 -24.14
CA ASP A 356 7.85 -9.32 -23.17
C ASP A 356 8.00 -8.65 -21.79
N VAL A 357 7.44 -9.25 -20.74
CA VAL A 357 7.55 -8.76 -19.36
C VAL A 357 8.27 -9.81 -18.53
N THR A 358 9.22 -9.40 -17.71
CA THR A 358 9.93 -10.30 -16.79
C THR A 358 9.99 -9.68 -15.40
N ASP A 359 9.89 -10.52 -14.38
CA ASP A 359 10.06 -10.12 -12.98
C ASP A 359 10.59 -11.31 -12.16
N PRO A 360 11.63 -11.13 -11.32
CA PRO A 360 12.18 -12.21 -10.51
C PRO A 360 11.36 -12.55 -9.26
N HIS A 361 10.43 -11.69 -8.84
CA HIS A 361 9.69 -11.80 -7.59
C HIS A 361 8.18 -12.01 -7.78
N ALA A 362 7.62 -11.49 -8.88
CA ALA A 362 6.18 -11.57 -9.13
C ALA A 362 5.72 -13.00 -9.43
N ASP A 363 4.59 -13.41 -8.87
CA ASP A 363 3.94 -14.67 -9.24
C ASP A 363 3.32 -14.56 -10.64
N ALA A 364 3.70 -15.48 -11.53
CA ALA A 364 3.27 -15.45 -12.93
C ALA A 364 1.76 -15.68 -13.10
N ALA A 365 1.15 -16.50 -12.24
CA ALA A 365 -0.29 -16.78 -12.31
C ALA A 365 -1.11 -15.58 -11.81
N GLU A 366 -0.63 -14.91 -10.77
CA GLU A 366 -1.24 -13.68 -10.27
C GLU A 366 -1.16 -12.55 -11.31
N VAL A 367 0.00 -12.36 -11.96
CA VAL A 367 0.16 -11.36 -13.04
C VAL A 367 -0.78 -11.63 -14.21
N GLU A 368 -0.90 -12.90 -14.64
CA GLU A 368 -1.80 -13.28 -15.72
C GLU A 368 -3.27 -13.03 -15.34
N HIS A 369 -3.64 -13.38 -14.10
CA HIS A 369 -4.99 -13.19 -13.59
C HIS A 369 -5.37 -11.71 -13.47
N GLU A 370 -4.48 -10.89 -12.89
CA GLU A 370 -4.76 -9.48 -12.56
C GLU A 370 -4.63 -8.57 -13.80
N TYR A 371 -3.63 -8.80 -14.65
CA TYR A 371 -3.28 -7.88 -15.75
C TYR A 371 -3.50 -8.44 -17.15
N GLY A 372 -3.84 -9.73 -17.28
CA GLY A 372 -4.15 -10.35 -18.57
C GLY A 372 -2.92 -10.55 -19.50
N TYR A 373 -1.70 -10.54 -18.95
CA TYR A 373 -0.49 -10.89 -19.69
C TYR A 373 0.41 -11.83 -18.89
N LYS A 374 1.21 -12.63 -19.66
CA LYS A 374 2.12 -13.62 -19.06
C LYS A 374 3.50 -13.03 -18.86
N LEU A 375 4.15 -13.44 -17.77
CA LEU A 375 5.59 -13.20 -17.62
C LEU A 375 6.37 -14.11 -18.56
N ALA A 376 7.38 -13.54 -19.23
CA ALA A 376 8.30 -14.30 -20.06
C ALA A 376 9.22 -15.13 -19.15
N PRO A 377 9.31 -16.46 -19.35
CA PRO A 377 10.13 -17.32 -18.51
C PRO A 377 11.64 -17.04 -18.69
N GLU A 378 12.02 -16.47 -19.83
CA GLU A 378 13.40 -16.12 -20.18
C GLU A 378 13.44 -14.84 -20.99
N MET A 379 14.47 -14.04 -20.78
CA MET A 379 14.77 -12.86 -21.60
C MET A 379 15.49 -13.31 -22.89
N LYS A 380 14.78 -13.29 -24.02
CA LYS A 380 15.33 -13.73 -25.32
C LYS A 380 15.47 -12.54 -26.27
N GLY A 381 16.61 -11.86 -26.22
CA GLY A 381 16.95 -10.81 -27.21
C GLY A 381 17.07 -11.30 -28.65
N PRO A 382 17.30 -10.40 -29.65
CA PRO A 382 17.49 -8.97 -29.45
C PRO A 382 16.15 -8.16 -29.41
N TYR A 383 16.11 -7.10 -28.62
CA TYR A 383 14.99 -6.18 -28.47
C TYR A 383 15.25 -4.83 -29.14
N ASP A 384 14.17 -4.14 -29.56
CA ASP A 384 14.24 -2.76 -30.06
C ASP A 384 14.33 -1.76 -28.89
N ALA A 385 13.72 -2.09 -27.74
CA ALA A 385 13.89 -1.35 -26.51
C ALA A 385 13.86 -2.26 -25.29
N ILE A 386 14.55 -1.84 -24.22
CA ILE A 386 14.47 -2.45 -22.91
C ILE A 386 14.03 -1.35 -21.94
N ILE A 387 12.97 -1.60 -21.17
CA ILE A 387 12.47 -0.70 -20.13
C ILE A 387 12.80 -1.34 -18.77
N VAL A 388 13.66 -0.72 -17.98
CA VAL A 388 13.84 -1.08 -16.57
C VAL A 388 12.79 -0.31 -15.78
N ALA A 389 11.63 -0.94 -15.58
CA ALA A 389 10.47 -0.33 -14.94
C ALA A 389 10.58 -0.41 -13.41
N VAL A 390 11.04 -1.54 -12.88
CA VAL A 390 11.34 -1.75 -11.45
C VAL A 390 12.77 -2.25 -11.32
N ASN A 391 13.56 -1.56 -10.49
CA ASN A 391 14.99 -1.85 -10.37
C ASN A 391 15.26 -2.86 -9.24
N HIS A 392 14.86 -4.13 -9.45
CA HIS A 392 15.20 -5.21 -8.53
C HIS A 392 16.73 -5.38 -8.39
N ALA A 393 17.15 -5.94 -7.26
CA ALA A 393 18.57 -6.18 -6.96
C ALA A 393 19.26 -7.01 -8.06
N GLU A 394 18.55 -7.97 -8.66
CA GLU A 394 19.02 -8.83 -9.76
C GLU A 394 19.33 -8.06 -11.04
N TYR A 395 18.72 -6.88 -11.21
CA TYR A 395 18.97 -6.01 -12.35
C TYR A 395 20.09 -4.99 -12.09
N ALA A 396 20.29 -4.60 -10.84
CA ALA A 396 21.20 -3.52 -10.45
C ALA A 396 22.65 -3.73 -10.91
N ASN A 397 23.09 -4.98 -11.05
CA ASN A 397 24.45 -5.34 -11.47
C ASN A 397 24.63 -5.47 -13.00
N LYS A 398 23.57 -5.24 -13.79
CA LYS A 398 23.70 -5.27 -15.26
C LYS A 398 24.54 -4.09 -15.73
N ASP A 399 25.44 -4.35 -16.67
CA ASP A 399 26.32 -3.37 -17.30
C ASP A 399 25.91 -3.05 -18.75
N GLU A 400 26.62 -2.11 -19.36
CA GLU A 400 26.38 -1.73 -20.75
C GLU A 400 26.58 -2.91 -21.72
N ALA A 401 27.53 -3.82 -21.45
CA ALA A 401 27.79 -4.96 -22.28
C ALA A 401 26.61 -5.94 -22.29
N TRP A 402 26.02 -6.17 -21.11
CA TRP A 402 24.80 -6.97 -20.98
C TRP A 402 23.64 -6.35 -21.76
N PHE A 403 23.36 -5.05 -21.59
CA PHE A 403 22.29 -4.39 -22.35
C PHE A 403 22.54 -4.44 -23.86
N LYS A 404 23.78 -4.25 -24.32
CA LYS A 404 24.15 -4.37 -25.74
C LYS A 404 23.89 -5.77 -26.30
N SER A 405 24.15 -6.82 -25.54
CA SER A 405 23.90 -8.20 -25.97
C SER A 405 22.40 -8.50 -26.12
N MET A 406 21.54 -7.76 -25.43
CA MET A 406 20.10 -7.95 -25.43
C MET A 406 19.36 -6.98 -26.39
N LEU A 407 20.02 -5.92 -26.83
CA LEU A 407 19.45 -4.92 -27.72
C LEU A 407 19.88 -5.15 -29.19
N LYS A 408 19.03 -4.76 -30.14
CA LYS A 408 19.42 -4.57 -31.54
C LYS A 408 20.45 -3.43 -31.65
N PRO A 409 21.21 -3.31 -32.76
CA PRO A 409 22.30 -2.32 -32.89
C PRO A 409 21.91 -0.86 -32.62
N LYS A 410 20.64 -0.49 -32.86
CA LYS A 410 20.08 0.83 -32.58
C LYS A 410 19.05 0.81 -31.44
N GLY A 411 19.06 -0.24 -30.64
CA GLY A 411 18.11 -0.42 -29.57
C GLY A 411 18.25 0.63 -28.47
N VAL A 412 17.19 0.80 -27.72
CA VAL A 412 17.03 1.87 -26.70
C VAL A 412 16.96 1.27 -25.31
N LEU A 413 17.71 1.82 -24.37
CA LEU A 413 17.55 1.57 -22.94
C LEU A 413 16.74 2.69 -22.31
N VAL A 414 15.60 2.33 -21.71
CA VAL A 414 14.71 3.18 -20.93
C VAL A 414 14.87 2.80 -19.47
N ASP A 415 15.41 3.70 -18.67
CA ASP A 415 15.72 3.49 -17.25
C ASP A 415 14.90 4.45 -16.40
N LEU A 416 13.74 4.01 -15.88
CA LEU A 416 12.82 4.90 -15.21
C LEU A 416 13.43 5.62 -14.02
N LYS A 417 14.32 4.96 -13.28
CA LYS A 417 14.94 5.51 -12.06
C LYS A 417 16.34 6.09 -12.27
N GLY A 418 16.83 6.12 -13.51
CA GLY A 418 18.14 6.69 -13.83
C GLY A 418 19.33 5.98 -13.16
N VAL A 419 19.15 4.71 -12.78
CA VAL A 419 20.17 3.94 -12.03
C VAL A 419 21.41 3.66 -12.88
N PHE A 420 21.21 3.50 -14.17
CA PHE A 420 22.28 3.18 -15.13
C PHE A 420 22.91 4.40 -15.80
N ARG A 421 22.39 5.64 -15.56
CA ARG A 421 22.79 6.85 -16.29
C ARG A 421 24.29 7.12 -16.33
N LYS A 422 25.02 6.81 -15.28
CA LYS A 422 26.47 7.02 -15.22
C LYS A 422 27.28 5.86 -15.82
N ARG A 423 26.64 4.71 -16.11
CA ARG A 423 27.29 3.48 -16.60
C ARG A 423 27.06 3.23 -18.09
N ILE A 424 26.03 3.84 -18.69
CA ILE A 424 25.67 3.71 -20.09
C ILE A 424 26.26 4.88 -20.89
N LYS A 425 27.03 4.58 -21.96
CA LYS A 425 27.71 5.59 -22.77
C LYS A 425 27.45 5.45 -24.28
N ASN A 426 27.25 4.22 -24.75
CA ASN A 426 27.22 3.90 -26.17
C ASN A 426 25.90 3.18 -26.59
N ILE A 427 24.86 3.32 -25.81
CA ILE A 427 23.50 2.87 -26.12
C ILE A 427 22.61 4.11 -26.12
N THR A 428 21.62 4.16 -27.00
CA THR A 428 20.57 5.20 -26.89
C THR A 428 19.88 5.05 -25.55
N TYR A 429 20.05 6.05 -24.69
CA TYR A 429 19.60 6.01 -23.31
C TYR A 429 18.55 7.09 -23.04
N TRP A 430 17.56 6.76 -22.24
CA TRP A 430 16.57 7.71 -21.73
C TRP A 430 16.14 7.35 -20.30
N SER A 431 15.89 8.36 -19.47
CA SER A 431 15.31 8.22 -18.14
C SER A 431 14.20 9.27 -17.93
N LEU A 432 13.38 9.08 -16.88
CA LEU A 432 12.41 10.07 -16.43
C LEU A 432 13.10 11.35 -15.98
#